data_b4b808ed1115b6ed6b71bdd2a5b148f5
#
_entry.id   b4b808ed1115b6ed6b71bdd2a5b148f5
#
_cell.length_a   1.000
_cell.length_b   1.000
_cell.length_c   1.000
_cell.angle_alpha   90.00
_cell.angle_beta   90.00
_cell.angle_gamma   90.00
#
_symmetry.space_group_name_H-M   'P 1'
#
loop_
_entity.id
_entity.type
_entity.pdbx_description
1 polymer ?
#
loop_
_entity_poly.entity_id
_entity_poly.type
_entity_poly.pdbx_seq_one_letter_code
_entity_poly.pdbx_strand_id
1 'polypeptide(L)'
;MRTILLATVITCAGVLAAIILGAALFIALNWTPERSVDDLRARWAPPPSTFIDVAGMRVHLRDEGPRDDDSPIVLLHGSGSSLHAWDGWADVLKRQRRVIRFDLAGFGLTGPSPDGRYS
;
A
#
# COMPACT_ATOMS: atom_id res chain seq x y z
N MET A 1 -30.78 -42.73 -20.56
CA MET A 1 -29.93 -42.48 -19.38
C MET A 1 -28.52 -41.95 -19.76
N ARG A 2 -27.77 -42.66 -20.63
CA ARG A 2 -26.43 -42.24 -21.08
C ARG A 2 -26.39 -40.88 -21.81
N THR A 3 -27.37 -40.60 -22.68
CA THR A 3 -27.46 -39.33 -23.44
C THR A 3 -27.75 -38.11 -22.55
N ILE A 4 -28.58 -38.27 -21.54
CA ILE A 4 -28.87 -37.20 -20.57
C ILE A 4 -27.64 -36.90 -19.73
N LEU A 5 -26.96 -37.92 -19.25
CA LEU A 5 -25.71 -37.74 -18.48
C LEU A 5 -24.62 -37.02 -19.31
N LEU A 6 -24.45 -37.44 -20.58
CA LEU A 6 -23.48 -36.80 -21.46
C LEU A 6 -23.82 -35.32 -21.73
N ALA A 7 -25.11 -35.02 -21.98
CA ALA A 7 -25.57 -33.64 -22.17
C ALA A 7 -25.29 -32.79 -20.93
N THR A 8 -25.59 -33.31 -19.72
CA THR A 8 -25.33 -32.60 -18.46
C THR A 8 -23.83 -32.32 -18.28
N VAL A 9 -22.97 -33.31 -18.53
CA VAL A 9 -21.51 -33.14 -18.40
C VAL A 9 -21.01 -32.09 -19.38
N ILE A 10 -21.46 -32.08 -20.63
CA ILE A 10 -21.03 -31.07 -21.63
C ILE A 10 -21.51 -29.68 -21.21
N THR A 11 -22.76 -29.57 -20.71
CA THR A 11 -23.28 -28.28 -20.23
C THR A 11 -22.47 -27.75 -19.03
N CYS A 12 -22.20 -28.60 -18.05
CA CYS A 12 -21.40 -28.23 -16.90
C CYS A 12 -19.96 -27.80 -17.29
N ALA A 13 -19.33 -28.55 -18.21
CA ALA A 13 -18.00 -28.21 -18.72
C ALA A 13 -18.02 -26.88 -19.47
N GLY A 14 -19.04 -26.59 -20.26
CA GLY A 14 -19.23 -25.33 -20.96
C GLY A 14 -19.40 -24.15 -20.02
N VAL A 15 -20.22 -24.31 -18.98
CA VAL A 15 -20.40 -23.29 -17.93
C VAL A 15 -19.10 -23.03 -17.17
N LEU A 16 -18.40 -24.09 -16.78
CA LEU A 16 -17.11 -23.96 -16.09
C LEU A 16 -16.06 -23.21 -16.96
N ALA A 17 -15.98 -23.59 -18.24
CA ALA A 17 -15.09 -22.92 -19.18
C ALA A 17 -15.43 -21.42 -19.33
N ALA A 18 -16.72 -21.08 -19.41
CA ALA A 18 -17.15 -19.67 -19.49
C ALA A 18 -16.78 -18.88 -18.22
N ILE A 19 -16.92 -19.48 -17.04
CA ILE A 19 -16.53 -18.88 -15.75
C ILE A 19 -15.00 -18.62 -15.72
N ILE A 20 -14.21 -19.61 -16.11
CA ILE A 20 -12.74 -19.50 -16.14
C ILE A 20 -12.30 -18.41 -17.11
N LEU A 21 -12.87 -18.38 -18.32
CA LEU A 21 -12.57 -17.35 -19.31
C LEU A 21 -12.98 -15.95 -18.84
N GLY A 22 -14.15 -15.84 -18.23
CA GLY A 22 -14.63 -14.59 -17.63
C GLY A 22 -13.70 -14.08 -16.52
N ALA A 23 -13.28 -14.97 -15.62
CA ALA A 23 -12.32 -14.65 -14.56
C ALA A 23 -10.96 -14.24 -15.12
N ALA A 24 -10.44 -14.97 -16.09
CA ALA A 24 -9.18 -14.64 -16.74
C ALA A 24 -9.23 -13.28 -17.45
N LEU A 25 -10.30 -13.00 -18.15
CA LEU A 25 -10.53 -11.70 -18.79
C LEU A 25 -10.64 -10.58 -17.74
N PHE A 26 -11.39 -10.80 -16.67
CA PHE A 26 -11.51 -9.84 -15.57
C PHE A 26 -10.14 -9.52 -14.95
N ILE A 27 -9.33 -10.54 -14.66
CA ILE A 27 -7.99 -10.37 -14.14
C ILE A 27 -7.12 -9.58 -15.14
N ALA A 28 -7.15 -9.96 -16.42
CA ALA A 28 -6.35 -9.29 -17.45
C ALA A 28 -6.71 -7.81 -17.62
N LEU A 29 -8.00 -7.47 -17.56
CA LEU A 29 -8.48 -6.09 -17.69
C LEU A 29 -8.23 -5.24 -16.45
N ASN A 30 -8.09 -5.86 -15.26
CA ASN A 30 -7.86 -5.17 -13.99
C ASN A 30 -6.44 -5.36 -13.46
N TRP A 31 -5.57 -5.97 -14.25
CA TRP A 31 -4.17 -6.16 -13.87
C TRP A 31 -3.44 -4.83 -13.80
N THR A 32 -3.02 -4.45 -12.60
CA THR A 32 -2.16 -3.28 -12.37
C THR A 32 -0.76 -3.78 -12.02
N PRO A 33 0.24 -3.51 -12.87
CA PRO A 33 1.61 -3.87 -12.54
C PRO A 33 2.10 -3.10 -11.32
N GLU A 34 2.98 -3.71 -10.54
CA GLU A 34 3.68 -3.03 -9.46
C GLU A 34 4.44 -1.83 -10.01
N ARG A 35 4.35 -0.71 -9.32
CA ARG A 35 5.10 0.50 -9.63
C ARG A 35 6.29 0.61 -8.69
N SER A 36 7.43 1.05 -9.23
CA SER A 36 8.60 1.31 -8.40
C SER A 36 8.34 2.48 -7.45
N VAL A 37 9.04 2.49 -6.32
CA VAL A 37 9.00 3.62 -5.39
C VAL A 37 9.39 4.92 -6.10
N ASP A 38 10.35 4.88 -7.02
CA ASP A 38 10.81 6.05 -7.75
C ASP A 38 9.72 6.63 -8.67
N ASP A 39 8.92 5.80 -9.32
CA ASP A 39 7.76 6.23 -10.14
C ASP A 39 6.69 6.95 -9.30
N LEU A 40 6.56 6.54 -8.04
CA LEU A 40 5.54 7.05 -7.13
C LEU A 40 6.00 8.30 -6.37
N ARG A 41 7.31 8.53 -6.24
CA ARG A 41 7.89 9.63 -5.44
C ARG A 41 7.40 11.01 -5.86
N ALA A 42 7.33 11.28 -7.15
CA ALA A 42 6.91 12.58 -7.67
C ALA A 42 5.50 12.95 -7.19
N ARG A 43 4.63 11.96 -7.07
CA ARG A 43 3.23 12.15 -6.65
C ARG A 43 3.03 12.08 -5.15
N TRP A 44 3.71 11.13 -4.46
CA TRP A 44 3.41 10.77 -3.08
C TRP A 44 4.48 11.21 -2.07
N ALA A 45 5.64 11.67 -2.55
CA ALA A 45 6.70 12.18 -1.69
C ALA A 45 7.18 13.60 -2.08
N PRO A 46 6.27 14.55 -2.39
CA PRO A 46 6.71 15.95 -2.52
C PRO A 46 7.20 16.46 -1.15
N PRO A 47 8.00 17.53 -1.11
CA PRO A 47 8.38 18.15 0.16
C PRO A 47 7.13 18.43 1.05
N PRO A 48 7.22 18.20 2.35
CA PRO A 48 8.42 17.95 3.18
C PRO A 48 8.80 16.47 3.33
N SER A 49 8.34 15.57 2.46
CA SER A 49 8.73 14.15 2.50
C SER A 49 10.24 13.96 2.39
N THR A 50 10.78 13.09 3.25
CA THR A 50 12.19 12.69 3.25
C THR A 50 12.29 11.17 3.36
N PHE A 51 13.49 10.64 3.09
CA PHE A 51 13.81 9.23 3.24
C PHE A 51 15.03 9.09 4.13
N ILE A 52 14.96 8.22 5.12
CA ILE A 52 16.09 7.89 6.00
C ILE A 52 16.35 6.39 6.00
N ASP A 53 17.58 6.01 6.23
CA ASP A 53 17.92 4.58 6.37
C ASP A 53 17.82 4.18 7.85
N VAL A 54 16.97 3.21 8.12
CA VAL A 54 16.77 2.64 9.45
C VAL A 54 16.94 1.13 9.35
N ALA A 55 17.95 0.58 10.00
CA ALA A 55 18.24 -0.86 10.02
C ALA A 55 18.29 -1.51 8.61
N GLY A 56 18.87 -0.80 7.63
CA GLY A 56 18.97 -1.27 6.25
C GLY A 56 17.69 -1.11 5.42
N MET A 57 16.68 -0.46 5.96
CA MET A 57 15.42 -0.15 5.29
C MET A 57 15.33 1.35 5.01
N ARG A 58 14.93 1.70 3.80
CA ARG A 58 14.72 3.09 3.40
C ARG A 58 13.31 3.54 3.76
N VAL A 59 13.19 4.27 4.87
CA VAL A 59 11.91 4.69 5.45
C VAL A 59 11.49 6.05 4.89
N HIS A 60 10.29 6.12 4.33
CA HIS A 60 9.62 7.37 3.94
C HIS A 60 8.97 8.02 5.15
N LEU A 61 9.29 9.29 5.41
CA LEU A 61 8.75 10.04 6.52
C LEU A 61 8.50 11.51 6.20
N ARG A 62 7.69 12.14 7.05
CA ARG A 62 7.53 13.58 7.18
C ARG A 62 7.75 13.97 8.63
N ASP A 63 8.59 14.98 8.84
CA ASP A 63 8.90 15.57 10.13
C ASP A 63 8.63 17.08 10.03
N GLU A 64 7.55 17.52 10.63
CA GLU A 64 6.97 18.86 10.43
C GLU A 64 6.72 19.55 11.77
N GLY A 65 6.69 20.90 11.77
CA GLY A 65 6.45 21.72 12.97
C GLY A 65 7.72 22.18 13.68
N PRO A 66 7.60 22.72 14.92
CA PRO A 66 8.71 23.26 15.70
C PRO A 66 9.80 22.21 15.95
N ARG A 67 11.06 22.54 15.61
CA ARG A 67 12.19 21.63 15.77
C ARG A 67 12.72 21.52 17.19
N ASP A 68 12.37 22.46 18.02
CA ASP A 68 12.72 22.57 19.44
C ASP A 68 11.69 21.91 20.38
N ASP A 69 10.71 21.20 19.84
CA ASP A 69 9.76 20.39 20.62
C ASP A 69 10.44 19.10 21.10
N ASP A 70 10.74 19.02 22.39
CA ASP A 70 11.39 17.87 23.02
C ASP A 70 10.49 16.63 23.13
N SER A 71 9.20 16.76 22.84
CA SER A 71 8.23 15.69 22.95
C SER A 71 7.38 15.57 21.67
N PRO A 72 7.96 15.20 20.52
CA PRO A 72 7.26 15.17 19.26
C PRO A 72 6.09 14.17 19.27
N ILE A 73 5.04 14.50 18.53
CA ILE A 73 3.92 13.59 18.29
C ILE A 73 4.31 12.66 17.15
N VAL A 74 4.23 11.35 17.39
CA VAL A 74 4.45 10.33 16.37
C VAL A 74 3.12 9.74 15.93
N LEU A 75 2.83 9.79 14.62
CA LEU A 75 1.59 9.27 14.04
C LEU A 75 1.89 8.03 13.19
N LEU A 76 1.34 6.89 13.60
CA LEU A 76 1.48 5.60 12.93
C LEU A 76 0.18 5.24 12.23
N HIS A 77 0.25 4.88 10.96
CA HIS A 77 -0.91 4.44 10.18
C HIS A 77 -1.24 2.97 10.44
N GLY A 78 -2.47 2.57 10.10
CA GLY A 78 -2.91 1.17 10.18
C GLY A 78 -2.54 0.36 8.92
N SER A 79 -2.87 -0.93 8.96
CA SER A 79 -2.67 -1.85 7.83
C SER A 79 -3.37 -1.34 6.56
N GLY A 80 -2.70 -1.49 5.41
CA GLY A 80 -3.23 -1.05 4.11
C GLY A 80 -3.28 0.46 3.90
N SER A 81 -2.57 1.24 4.73
CA SER A 81 -2.56 2.70 4.68
C SER A 81 -1.14 3.26 4.49
N SER A 82 -0.95 4.56 4.68
CA SER A 82 0.33 5.26 4.62
C SER A 82 0.33 6.47 5.54
N LEU A 83 1.47 7.15 5.67
CA LEU A 83 1.60 8.39 6.45
C LEU A 83 0.59 9.48 6.02
N HIS A 84 0.10 9.42 4.78
CA HIS A 84 -0.89 10.37 4.26
C HIS A 84 -2.26 10.28 4.91
N ALA A 85 -2.59 9.17 5.59
CA ALA A 85 -3.82 9.06 6.38
C ALA A 85 -3.92 10.15 7.47
N TRP A 86 -2.78 10.71 7.84
CA TRP A 86 -2.66 11.72 8.88
C TRP A 86 -2.52 13.16 8.36
N ASP A 87 -2.65 13.40 7.04
CA ASP A 87 -2.43 14.73 6.45
C ASP A 87 -3.26 15.82 7.16
N GLY A 88 -4.57 15.60 7.34
CA GLY A 88 -5.44 16.55 8.02
C GLY A 88 -5.08 16.82 9.48
N TRP A 89 -4.69 15.77 10.23
CA TRP A 89 -4.25 15.92 11.62
C TRP A 89 -2.91 16.65 11.70
N ALA A 90 -1.96 16.27 10.87
CA ALA A 90 -0.65 16.88 10.84
C ALA A 90 -0.71 18.38 10.52
N ASP A 91 -1.59 18.79 9.60
CA ASP A 91 -1.78 20.20 9.23
C ASP A 91 -2.26 21.08 10.40
N VAL A 92 -2.99 20.49 11.35
CA VAL A 92 -3.42 21.20 12.55
C VAL A 92 -2.32 21.16 13.62
N LEU A 93 -1.81 19.97 13.92
CA LEU A 93 -0.87 19.74 15.03
C LEU A 93 0.48 20.42 14.81
N LYS A 94 1.01 20.44 13.59
CA LYS A 94 2.32 21.01 13.25
C LYS A 94 2.47 22.51 13.52
N ARG A 95 1.35 23.20 13.75
CA ARG A 95 1.37 24.62 14.08
C ARG A 95 1.93 24.91 15.48
N GLN A 96 1.85 23.92 16.36
CA GLN A 96 2.25 24.06 17.77
C GLN A 96 3.15 22.93 18.27
N ARG A 97 3.18 21.79 17.59
CA ARG A 97 3.92 20.60 17.99
C ARG A 97 4.75 20.07 16.83
N ARG A 98 5.87 19.46 17.14
CA ARG A 98 6.59 18.65 16.16
C ARG A 98 5.84 17.38 15.90
N VAL A 99 5.58 17.07 14.64
CA VAL A 99 4.84 15.89 14.18
C VAL A 99 5.71 15.07 13.28
N ILE A 100 5.94 13.82 13.67
CA ILE A 100 6.69 12.84 12.89
C ILE A 100 5.70 11.76 12.45
N ARG A 101 5.67 11.46 11.18
CA ARG A 101 4.85 10.38 10.61
C ARG A 101 5.64 9.68 9.53
N PHE A 102 5.51 8.36 9.45
CA PHE A 102 6.27 7.58 8.48
C PHE A 102 5.47 6.38 8.01
N ASP A 103 5.84 5.87 6.84
CA ASP A 103 5.31 4.63 6.31
C ASP A 103 5.97 3.45 7.01
N LEU A 104 5.14 2.55 7.55
CA LEU A 104 5.61 1.31 8.18
C LEU A 104 6.25 0.38 7.14
N ALA A 105 7.08 -0.55 7.60
CA ALA A 105 7.74 -1.55 6.77
C ALA A 105 6.75 -2.28 5.85
N GLY A 106 7.02 -2.29 4.54
CA GLY A 106 6.16 -2.90 3.53
C GLY A 106 4.91 -2.11 3.15
N PHE A 107 4.76 -0.87 3.64
CA PHE A 107 3.64 0.01 3.29
C PHE A 107 4.12 1.32 2.67
N GLY A 108 3.21 1.96 1.94
CA GLY A 108 3.45 3.26 1.30
C GLY A 108 4.69 3.26 0.42
N LEU A 109 5.62 4.17 0.69
CA LEU A 109 6.90 4.26 -0.01
C LEU A 109 8.08 3.70 0.79
N THR A 110 7.84 3.11 1.95
CA THR A 110 8.83 2.35 2.71
C THR A 110 8.90 0.93 2.14
N GLY A 111 10.10 0.49 1.80
CA GLY A 111 10.33 -0.85 1.26
C GLY A 111 10.03 -1.97 2.26
N PRO A 112 10.11 -3.23 1.80
CA PRO A 112 9.94 -4.38 2.66
C PRO A 112 11.02 -4.44 3.74
N SER A 113 10.69 -5.07 4.88
CA SER A 113 11.67 -5.36 5.92
C SER A 113 12.77 -6.27 5.37
N PRO A 114 14.07 -5.93 5.54
CA PRO A 114 15.17 -6.73 5.01
C PRO A 114 15.24 -8.16 5.57
N ASP A 115 14.73 -8.36 6.78
CA ASP A 115 14.68 -9.66 7.45
C ASP A 115 13.31 -10.35 7.35
N GLY A 116 12.36 -9.78 6.61
CA GLY A 116 11.02 -10.30 6.42
C GLY A 116 10.14 -10.24 7.67
N ARG A 117 10.58 -9.56 8.73
CA ARG A 117 9.79 -9.41 9.96
C ARG A 117 9.02 -8.09 9.95
N TYR A 118 7.74 -8.17 10.33
CA TYR A 118 6.78 -7.06 10.32
C TYR A 118 6.05 -6.88 11.67
N SER A 119 6.55 -7.51 12.74
CA SER A 119 6.03 -7.43 14.11
C SER A 119 7.08 -6.89 15.06
#